data_d60df30d172af99351ff245c75d84c1c
#
_entry.id   d60df30d172af99351ff245c75d84c1c
#
_cell.length_a   1.000
_cell.length_b   1.000
_cell.length_c   1.000
_cell.angle_alpha   90.00
_cell.angle_beta   90.00
_cell.angle_gamma   90.00
#
_symmetry.space_group_name_H-M   'P 1'
#
loop_
_entity.id
_entity.type
_entity.pdbx_description
1 polymer ?
#
loop_
_entity_poly.entity_id
_entity_poly.type
_entity_poly.pdbx_seq_one_letter_code
_entity_poly.pdbx_strand_id
1 'polypeptide(L)'
;AEDGIRDCLLSRGLGDVYKRQDYDSTVYLVNTGWSGLSATTGSSRIDLKLTKHIINLITDGSLDFSKSVFDKFFNLEIPLNVDGLENEFLVPHHSWDNLEEYFSTGNMLTRLFNNNFEKFKIQDSDILAAGPKTDLSA
;
A
#
# COMPACT_ATOMS: atom_id res chain seq x y z
N ALA A 1 -13.05 27.10 -8.36
CA ALA A 1 -11.67 26.64 -8.68
C ALA A 1 -11.38 25.27 -8.05
N GLU A 2 -11.99 24.93 -6.91
CA GLU A 2 -11.81 23.61 -6.25
C GLU A 2 -12.57 22.49 -6.95
N ASP A 3 -13.74 22.75 -7.52
CA ASP A 3 -14.54 21.72 -8.21
C ASP A 3 -13.87 21.22 -9.50
N GLY A 4 -13.17 22.08 -10.24
CA GLY A 4 -12.44 21.68 -11.44
C GLY A 4 -11.25 20.78 -11.19
N ILE A 5 -10.64 20.82 -9.98
CA ILE A 5 -9.55 19.93 -9.58
C ILE A 5 -10.09 18.54 -9.23
N ARG A 6 -11.24 18.44 -8.60
CA ARG A 6 -11.91 17.15 -8.29
C ARG A 6 -12.31 16.39 -9.54
N ASP A 7 -12.92 17.05 -10.51
CA ASP A 7 -13.32 16.42 -11.77
C ASP A 7 -12.10 15.97 -12.60
N CYS A 8 -11.01 16.71 -12.57
CA CYS A 8 -9.77 16.34 -13.23
C CYS A 8 -9.12 15.11 -12.58
N LEU A 9 -9.19 14.96 -11.25
CA LEU A 9 -8.66 13.80 -10.55
C LEU A 9 -9.50 12.53 -10.79
N LEU A 10 -10.83 12.66 -10.83
CA LEU A 10 -11.73 11.56 -11.15
C LEU A 10 -11.58 11.08 -12.59
N SER A 11 -11.47 11.98 -13.55
CA SER A 11 -11.27 11.63 -14.96
C SER A 11 -9.90 10.99 -15.23
N ARG A 12 -8.85 11.39 -14.48
CA ARG A 12 -7.54 10.74 -14.55
C ARG A 12 -7.58 9.32 -13.98
N GLY A 13 -8.27 9.09 -12.86
CA GLY A 13 -8.41 7.76 -12.27
C GLY A 13 -9.07 6.77 -13.21
N LEU A 14 -10.15 7.13 -13.90
CA LEU A 14 -10.79 6.30 -14.92
C LEU A 14 -9.87 6.05 -16.13
N GLY A 15 -9.18 7.08 -16.61
CA GLY A 15 -8.22 6.93 -17.72
C GLY A 15 -7.06 5.98 -17.37
N ASP A 16 -6.61 6.00 -16.14
CA ASP A 16 -5.52 5.13 -15.68
C ASP A 16 -5.96 3.66 -15.56
N VAL A 17 -7.21 3.38 -15.17
CA VAL A 17 -7.76 2.02 -15.14
C VAL A 17 -7.83 1.43 -16.55
N TYR A 18 -8.35 2.15 -17.52
CA TYR A 18 -8.41 1.69 -18.93
C TYR A 18 -7.01 1.48 -19.51
N LYS A 19 -6.09 2.41 -19.28
CA LYS A 19 -4.70 2.26 -19.73
C LYS A 19 -4.01 1.04 -19.14
N ARG A 20 -4.30 0.68 -17.88
CA ARG A 20 -3.75 -0.53 -17.26
C ARG A 20 -4.22 -1.81 -17.95
N GLN A 21 -5.50 -1.87 -18.31
CA GLN A 21 -6.06 -3.02 -19.04
C GLN A 21 -5.45 -3.16 -20.44
N ASP A 22 -5.21 -2.03 -21.11
CA ASP A 22 -4.65 -2.02 -22.47
C ASP A 22 -3.14 -2.33 -22.52
N TYR A 23 -2.38 -2.02 -21.46
CA TYR A 23 -0.91 -2.08 -21.46
C TYR A 23 -0.32 -3.06 -20.43
N ASP A 24 -1.16 -3.85 -19.72
CA ASP A 24 -0.71 -4.80 -18.67
C ASP A 24 0.27 -4.18 -17.66
N SER A 25 -0.04 -2.96 -17.24
CA SER A 25 0.86 -2.16 -16.40
C SER A 25 0.83 -2.61 -14.95
N THR A 26 1.99 -2.88 -14.38
CA THR A 26 2.14 -3.16 -12.95
C THR A 26 1.97 -1.88 -12.12
N VAL A 27 1.27 -1.98 -10.99
CA VAL A 27 1.07 -0.87 -10.05
C VAL A 27 1.80 -1.13 -8.75
N TYR A 28 2.56 -0.14 -8.32
CA TYR A 28 3.30 -0.18 -7.07
C TYR A 28 2.74 0.85 -6.09
N LEU A 29 2.62 0.46 -4.82
CA LEU A 29 2.36 1.38 -3.71
C LEU A 29 3.65 1.59 -2.94
N VAL A 30 4.15 2.82 -2.93
CA VAL A 30 5.38 3.18 -2.23
C VAL A 30 5.04 4.06 -1.03
N ASN A 31 5.32 3.56 0.18
CA ASN A 31 5.17 4.36 1.39
C ASN A 31 6.34 5.35 1.51
N THR A 32 6.01 6.63 1.55
CA THR A 32 6.97 7.74 1.69
C THR A 32 6.85 8.46 3.04
N GLY A 33 6.00 7.94 3.93
CA GLY A 33 5.65 8.57 5.20
C GLY A 33 6.50 8.08 6.37
N TRP A 34 5.91 7.26 7.20
CA TRP A 34 6.45 6.80 8.46
C TRP A 34 6.56 5.28 8.49
N SER A 35 7.55 4.74 9.17
CA SER A 35 7.70 3.31 9.42
C SER A 35 7.42 2.99 10.89
N GLY A 36 6.79 1.85 11.16
CA GLY A 36 6.44 1.41 12.51
C GLY A 36 5.18 2.08 13.05
N LEU A 37 5.23 2.48 14.32
CA LEU A 37 4.15 3.15 15.03
C LEU A 37 3.72 4.46 14.35
N SER A 38 2.55 4.98 14.71
CA SER A 38 2.02 6.21 14.12
C SER A 38 2.96 7.41 14.31
N ALA A 39 2.84 8.44 13.47
CA ALA A 39 3.61 9.68 13.53
C ALA A 39 3.58 10.38 14.92
N THR A 40 2.60 10.05 15.75
CA THR A 40 2.43 10.61 17.09
C THR A 40 3.17 9.85 18.19
N THR A 41 3.65 8.64 17.92
CA THR A 41 4.20 7.72 18.93
C THR A 41 5.70 7.43 18.78
N GLY A 42 6.43 8.26 18.02
CA GLY A 42 7.89 8.17 17.94
C GLY A 42 8.44 7.33 16.77
N SER A 43 7.61 7.01 15.80
CA SER A 43 8.07 6.39 14.54
C SER A 43 9.04 7.30 13.78
N SER A 44 10.01 6.72 13.09
CA SER A 44 10.90 7.47 12.23
C SER A 44 10.30 7.69 10.85
N ARG A 45 10.55 8.86 10.27
CA ARG A 45 10.17 9.12 8.89
C ARG A 45 11.10 8.36 7.95
N ILE A 46 10.53 7.77 6.90
CA ILE A 46 11.28 7.09 5.85
C ILE A 46 12.21 8.09 5.15
N ASP A 47 13.50 7.77 5.03
CA ASP A 47 14.48 8.64 4.38
C ASP A 47 14.12 8.83 2.90
N LEU A 48 14.22 10.06 2.44
CA LEU A 48 14.01 10.42 1.04
C LEU A 48 14.98 9.70 0.08
N LYS A 49 16.21 9.41 0.53
CA LYS A 49 17.17 8.66 -0.28
C LYS A 49 16.67 7.24 -0.54
N LEU A 50 16.09 6.61 0.49
CA LEU A 50 15.50 5.29 0.40
C LEU A 50 14.30 5.27 -0.55
N THR A 51 13.40 6.23 -0.42
CA THR A 51 12.26 6.40 -1.33
C THR A 51 12.71 6.54 -2.79
N LYS A 52 13.73 7.37 -3.05
CA LYS A 52 14.30 7.54 -4.39
C LYS A 52 14.94 6.25 -4.92
N HIS A 53 15.62 5.50 -4.05
CA HIS A 53 16.23 4.24 -4.44
C HIS A 53 15.17 3.22 -4.88
N ILE A 54 14.10 3.04 -4.11
CA ILE A 54 12.98 2.16 -4.46
C ILE A 54 12.34 2.59 -5.79
N ILE A 55 12.09 3.88 -5.99
CA ILE A 55 11.52 4.39 -7.24
C ILE A 55 12.43 4.09 -8.42
N ASN A 56 13.74 4.20 -8.28
CA ASN A 56 14.68 3.86 -9.33
C ASN A 56 14.61 2.35 -9.66
N LEU A 57 14.61 1.47 -8.66
CA LEU A 57 14.46 0.02 -8.87
C LEU A 57 13.16 -0.36 -9.58
N ILE A 58 12.08 0.36 -9.30
CA ILE A 58 10.79 0.17 -9.99
C ILE A 58 10.89 0.63 -11.45
N THR A 59 11.48 1.81 -11.69
CA THR A 59 11.50 2.42 -13.03
C THR A 59 12.48 1.77 -13.99
N ASP A 60 13.56 1.21 -13.49
CA ASP A 60 14.53 0.45 -14.29
C ASP A 60 14.22 -1.06 -14.41
N GLY A 61 13.16 -1.51 -13.71
CA GLY A 61 12.70 -2.90 -13.74
C GLY A 61 13.59 -3.88 -12.94
N SER A 62 14.45 -3.38 -12.07
CA SER A 62 15.36 -4.21 -11.26
C SER A 62 14.75 -4.64 -9.91
N LEU A 63 13.53 -4.20 -9.59
CA LEU A 63 12.83 -4.66 -8.38
C LEU A 63 12.47 -6.14 -8.50
N ASP A 64 13.07 -6.97 -7.63
CA ASP A 64 12.94 -8.42 -7.69
C ASP A 64 11.83 -8.94 -6.75
N PHE A 65 10.84 -9.64 -7.32
CA PHE A 65 9.76 -10.33 -6.61
C PHE A 65 9.95 -11.85 -6.53
N SER A 66 11.13 -12.38 -6.88
CA SER A 66 11.42 -13.82 -6.78
C SER A 66 11.25 -14.36 -5.35
N LYS A 67 11.41 -13.50 -4.36
CA LYS A 67 11.06 -13.73 -2.96
C LYS A 67 10.13 -12.63 -2.50
N SER A 68 8.90 -12.99 -2.18
CA SER A 68 7.89 -12.04 -1.75
C SER A 68 7.00 -12.64 -0.64
N VAL A 69 6.28 -11.80 0.06
CA VAL A 69 5.25 -12.15 1.03
C VAL A 69 4.01 -11.32 0.78
N PHE A 70 2.83 -11.89 0.99
CA PHE A 70 1.58 -11.15 0.93
C PHE A 70 1.25 -10.52 2.29
N ASP A 71 1.00 -9.22 2.28
CA ASP A 71 0.40 -8.54 3.42
C ASP A 71 -1.03 -9.03 3.63
N LYS A 72 -1.33 -9.48 4.84
CA LYS A 72 -2.62 -10.11 5.15
C LYS A 72 -3.78 -9.11 5.17
N PHE A 73 -3.53 -7.85 5.52
CA PHE A 73 -4.56 -6.81 5.63
C PHE A 73 -4.99 -6.25 4.29
N PHE A 74 -4.04 -5.92 3.44
CA PHE A 74 -4.29 -5.23 2.17
C PHE A 74 -4.13 -6.12 0.95
N ASN A 75 -3.75 -7.40 1.14
CA ASN A 75 -3.53 -8.37 0.06
C ASN A 75 -2.55 -7.87 -1.01
N LEU A 76 -1.53 -7.13 -0.56
CA LEU A 76 -0.48 -6.59 -1.41
C LEU A 76 0.76 -7.47 -1.33
N GLU A 77 1.40 -7.69 -2.46
CA GLU A 77 2.66 -8.41 -2.52
C GLU A 77 3.82 -7.49 -2.16
N ILE A 78 4.67 -7.94 -1.22
CA ILE A 78 5.81 -7.20 -0.70
C ILE A 78 7.09 -7.96 -1.08
N PRO A 79 8.03 -7.35 -1.85
CA PRO A 79 9.30 -7.99 -2.15
C PRO A 79 10.16 -8.08 -0.89
N LEU A 80 10.87 -9.20 -0.71
CA LEU A 80 11.76 -9.43 0.43
C LEU A 80 13.24 -9.24 0.09
N ASN A 81 13.56 -9.08 -1.18
CA ASN A 81 14.94 -8.99 -1.66
C ASN A 81 15.13 -7.67 -2.42
N VAL A 82 15.21 -6.57 -1.68
CA VAL A 82 15.44 -5.24 -2.26
C VAL A 82 16.85 -4.80 -1.90
N ASP A 83 17.68 -4.57 -2.91
CA ASP A 83 19.06 -4.16 -2.71
C ASP A 83 19.16 -2.88 -1.88
N GLY A 84 20.05 -2.90 -0.88
CA GLY A 84 20.23 -1.76 0.04
C GLY A 84 19.11 -1.55 1.08
N LEU A 85 18.17 -2.49 1.21
CA LEU A 85 17.07 -2.46 2.18
C LEU A 85 17.04 -3.70 3.05
N GLU A 86 16.94 -3.51 4.35
CA GLU A 86 16.68 -4.58 5.29
C GLU A 86 15.19 -4.95 5.29
N ASN A 87 14.89 -6.26 5.43
CA ASN A 87 13.51 -6.78 5.43
C ASN A 87 12.63 -6.16 6.53
N GLU A 88 13.23 -5.64 7.60
CA GLU A 88 12.55 -4.95 8.69
C GLU A 88 11.80 -3.70 8.21
N PHE A 89 12.30 -3.04 7.14
CA PHE A 89 11.63 -1.87 6.55
C PHE A 89 10.56 -2.24 5.52
N LEU A 90 10.67 -3.42 4.92
CA LEU A 90 9.76 -3.84 3.86
C LEU A 90 8.49 -4.46 4.42
N VAL A 91 8.62 -5.31 5.44
CA VAL A 91 7.48 -6.04 6.01
C VAL A 91 6.92 -5.28 7.21
N PRO A 92 5.69 -4.74 7.13
CA PRO A 92 5.17 -3.80 8.13
C PRO A 92 5.23 -4.30 9.59
N HIS A 93 4.91 -5.56 9.84
CA HIS A 93 4.88 -6.10 11.20
C HIS A 93 6.27 -6.27 11.83
N HIS A 94 7.36 -6.29 11.06
CA HIS A 94 8.71 -6.40 11.61
C HIS A 94 9.17 -5.13 12.35
N SER A 95 8.55 -3.99 12.04
CA SER A 95 8.84 -2.70 12.70
C SER A 95 8.00 -2.43 13.95
N TRP A 96 7.23 -3.42 14.41
CA TRP A 96 6.38 -3.31 15.60
C TRP A 96 6.90 -4.17 16.74
N ASP A 97 7.02 -3.58 17.93
CA ASP A 97 7.42 -4.29 19.14
C ASP A 97 6.33 -5.24 19.66
N ASN A 98 5.06 -4.91 19.37
CA ASN A 98 3.89 -5.65 19.83
C ASN A 98 3.00 -6.05 18.66
N LEU A 99 2.92 -7.37 18.38
CA LEU A 99 2.09 -7.89 17.30
C LEU A 99 0.58 -7.72 17.55
N GLU A 100 0.11 -7.78 18.79
CA GLU A 100 -1.30 -7.56 19.11
C GLU A 100 -1.70 -6.12 18.76
N GLU A 101 -0.84 -5.15 19.06
CA GLU A 101 -1.06 -3.75 18.71
C GLU A 101 -1.03 -3.54 17.19
N TYR A 102 -0.12 -4.21 16.47
CA TYR A 102 -0.09 -4.21 15.01
C TYR A 102 -1.41 -4.72 14.43
N PHE A 103 -1.90 -5.89 14.88
CA PHE A 103 -3.15 -6.46 14.39
C PHE A 103 -4.36 -5.60 14.75
N SER A 104 -4.41 -5.05 15.96
CA SER A 104 -5.48 -4.15 16.39
C SER A 104 -5.54 -2.89 15.50
N THR A 105 -4.37 -2.28 15.26
CA THR A 105 -4.25 -1.09 14.41
C THR A 105 -4.58 -1.39 12.96
N GLY A 106 -4.10 -2.52 12.43
CA GLY A 106 -4.40 -2.99 11.08
C GLY A 106 -5.91 -3.21 10.87
N ASN A 107 -6.57 -3.89 11.81
CA ASN A 107 -8.01 -4.10 11.77
C ASN A 107 -8.81 -2.78 11.83
N MET A 108 -8.38 -1.84 12.65
CA MET A 108 -8.98 -0.51 12.69
C MET A 108 -8.85 0.19 11.33
N LEU A 109 -7.65 0.18 10.77
CA LEU A 109 -7.36 0.83 9.50
C LEU A 109 -8.15 0.22 8.33
N THR A 110 -8.18 -1.11 8.23
CA THR A 110 -8.92 -1.81 7.17
C THR A 110 -10.43 -1.56 7.26
N ARG A 111 -11.00 -1.46 8.46
CA ARG A 111 -12.40 -1.06 8.65
C ARG A 111 -12.65 0.36 8.15
N LEU A 112 -11.74 1.31 8.41
CA LEU A 112 -11.85 2.67 7.88
C LEU A 112 -11.81 2.70 6.34
N PHE A 113 -10.93 1.90 5.73
CA PHE A 113 -10.87 1.76 4.27
C PHE A 113 -12.17 1.18 3.72
N ASN A 114 -12.67 0.08 4.27
CA ASN A 114 -13.91 -0.55 3.82
C ASN A 114 -15.11 0.39 3.94
N ASN A 115 -15.28 1.06 5.09
CA ASN A 115 -16.35 2.04 5.29
C ASN A 115 -16.27 3.22 4.30
N ASN A 116 -15.04 3.66 3.99
CA ASN A 116 -14.87 4.72 2.99
C ASN A 116 -15.16 4.22 1.58
N PHE A 117 -14.82 2.96 1.28
CA PHE A 117 -15.04 2.34 -0.02
C PHE A 117 -16.53 2.15 -0.34
N GLU A 118 -17.38 1.87 0.66
CA GLU A 118 -18.84 1.74 0.51
C GLU A 118 -19.48 2.97 -0.16
N LYS A 119 -18.89 4.15 0.00
CA LYS A 119 -19.38 5.40 -0.60
C LYS A 119 -19.36 5.37 -2.13
N PHE A 120 -18.51 4.54 -2.72
CA PHE A 120 -18.39 4.40 -4.17
C PHE A 120 -19.44 3.47 -4.78
N LYS A 121 -20.19 2.70 -3.95
CA LYS A 121 -21.27 1.79 -4.37
C LYS A 121 -20.85 0.82 -5.48
N ILE A 122 -19.62 0.35 -5.42
CA ILE A 122 -19.08 -0.66 -6.35
C ILE A 122 -19.81 -1.99 -6.10
N GLN A 123 -20.27 -2.64 -7.18
CA GLN A 123 -20.96 -3.93 -7.12
C GLN A 123 -20.14 -5.07 -7.74
N ASP A 124 -18.99 -4.77 -8.30
CA ASP A 124 -18.10 -5.75 -8.89
C ASP A 124 -17.51 -6.66 -7.80
N SER A 125 -17.79 -7.97 -7.90
CA SER A 125 -17.39 -8.98 -6.92
C SER A 125 -15.88 -9.13 -6.80
N ASP A 126 -15.16 -8.98 -7.90
CA ASP A 126 -13.70 -9.17 -7.94
C ASP A 126 -13.00 -7.99 -7.26
N ILE A 127 -13.51 -6.77 -7.48
CA ILE A 127 -13.02 -5.57 -6.81
C ILE A 127 -13.29 -5.66 -5.30
N LEU A 128 -14.49 -6.11 -4.90
CA LEU A 128 -14.83 -6.29 -3.49
C LEU A 128 -13.97 -7.37 -2.82
N ALA A 129 -13.71 -8.47 -3.51
CA ALA A 129 -12.86 -9.56 -3.01
C ALA A 129 -11.39 -9.17 -2.86
N ALA A 130 -10.89 -8.26 -3.71
CA ALA A 130 -9.54 -7.73 -3.66
C ALA A 130 -9.31 -6.73 -2.52
N GLY A 131 -10.38 -6.25 -1.89
CA GLY A 131 -10.32 -5.24 -0.82
C GLY A 131 -9.62 -5.71 0.46
N PRO A 132 -9.35 -4.77 1.38
CA PRO A 132 -8.71 -5.05 2.67
C PRO A 132 -9.47 -6.08 3.50
N LYS A 133 -8.73 -6.95 4.18
CA LYS A 133 -9.27 -7.97 5.10
C LYS A 133 -9.31 -7.42 6.52
N THR A 134 -10.40 -7.69 7.22
CA THR A 134 -10.60 -7.30 8.62
C THR A 134 -10.65 -8.52 9.54
N ASP A 135 -10.61 -8.28 10.86
CA ASP A 135 -10.74 -9.28 11.90
C ASP A 135 -9.63 -10.35 11.89
N LEU A 136 -8.42 -9.93 11.49
CA LEU A 136 -7.22 -10.75 11.57
C LEU A 136 -6.66 -10.75 13.00
N SER A 137 -6.02 -11.85 13.37
CA SER A 137 -5.34 -12.04 14.66
C SER A 137 -3.88 -12.49 14.46
N ALA A 138 -3.09 -12.32 15.50
CA ALA A 138 -1.70 -12.74 15.54
C ALA A 138 -1.53 -14.26 15.38
#